data_f859636e62caae4b7494f34cc90ebc0c
#
_entry.id   f859636e62caae4b7494f34cc90ebc0c
#
_cell.length_a   1.000
_cell.length_b   1.000
_cell.length_c   1.000
_cell.angle_alpha   90.00
_cell.angle_beta   90.00
_cell.angle_gamma   90.00
#
_symmetry.space_group_name_H-M   'P 1'
#
loop_
_entity.id
_entity.type
_entity.pdbx_description
1 polymer ?
#
loop_
_entity_poly.entity_id
_entity_poly.type
_entity_poly.pdbx_seq_one_letter_code
_entity_poly.pdbx_strand_id
1 'polypeptide(L)'
;MRVVIAGAGLAGLSCAKYLVDNGHIPILLEARDVLGGKVAAWKDEDGDWYETGLHIFFGAYPNMLQLFKELDIEDRLQWKSHSMIFNQPSEPGTYSRFDLSLIHI
;
A
#
# COMPACT_ATOMS: atom_id res chain seq x y z
N MET A 1 6.00 -10.37 -25.56
CA MET A 1 5.24 -11.58 -25.10
C MET A 1 3.99 -11.10 -24.36
N ARG A 2 2.88 -11.83 -24.47
CA ARG A 2 1.66 -11.57 -23.69
C ARG A 2 1.70 -12.41 -22.40
N VAL A 3 1.44 -11.79 -21.24
CA VAL A 3 1.52 -12.43 -19.92
C VAL A 3 0.20 -12.18 -19.18
N VAL A 4 -0.44 -13.24 -18.73
CA VAL A 4 -1.67 -13.15 -17.92
C VAL A 4 -1.28 -13.10 -16.44
N ILE A 5 -1.86 -12.14 -15.70
CA ILE A 5 -1.65 -11.94 -14.28
C ILE A 5 -3.01 -12.09 -13.59
N ALA A 6 -3.12 -12.99 -12.64
CA ALA A 6 -4.32 -13.17 -11.82
C ALA A 6 -4.25 -12.29 -10.57
N GLY A 7 -5.19 -11.35 -10.46
CA GLY A 7 -5.31 -10.40 -9.36
C GLY A 7 -4.62 -9.07 -9.62
N ALA A 8 -5.36 -7.98 -9.39
CA ALA A 8 -4.90 -6.59 -9.53
C ALA A 8 -4.68 -5.92 -8.16
N GLY A 9 -4.12 -6.64 -7.20
CA GLY A 9 -3.53 -6.07 -5.99
C GLY A 9 -2.16 -5.46 -6.30
N LEU A 10 -1.47 -4.90 -5.29
CA LEU A 10 -0.16 -4.26 -5.48
C LEU A 10 0.86 -5.15 -6.20
N ALA A 11 0.91 -6.44 -5.86
CA ALA A 11 1.84 -7.38 -6.50
C ALA A 11 1.56 -7.55 -8.00
N GLY A 12 0.28 -7.75 -8.37
CA GLY A 12 -0.13 -7.90 -9.77
C GLY A 12 0.08 -6.63 -10.58
N LEU A 13 -0.27 -5.47 -10.02
CA LEU A 13 -0.08 -4.16 -10.65
C LEU A 13 1.41 -3.84 -10.84
N SER A 14 2.25 -4.09 -9.83
CA SER A 14 3.70 -3.90 -9.93
C SER A 14 4.32 -4.84 -10.99
N CYS A 15 3.89 -6.11 -10.99
CA CYS A 15 4.31 -7.07 -12.02
C CYS A 15 3.95 -6.57 -13.41
N ALA A 16 2.72 -6.08 -13.60
CA ALA A 16 2.27 -5.54 -14.88
C ALA A 16 3.12 -4.34 -15.33
N LYS A 17 3.41 -3.39 -14.40
CA LYS A 17 4.29 -2.26 -14.67
C LYS A 17 5.65 -2.73 -15.19
N TYR A 18 6.32 -3.60 -14.46
CA TYR A 18 7.65 -4.06 -14.86
C TYR A 18 7.64 -4.89 -16.16
N LEU A 19 6.56 -5.61 -16.47
CA LEU A 19 6.41 -6.26 -17.74
C LEU A 19 6.30 -5.27 -18.90
N VAL A 20 5.54 -4.19 -18.71
CA VAL A 20 5.43 -3.11 -19.72
C VAL A 20 6.78 -2.43 -19.92
N ASP A 21 7.48 -2.09 -18.84
CA ASP A 21 8.82 -1.47 -18.90
C ASP A 21 9.83 -2.33 -19.67
N ASN A 22 9.61 -3.65 -19.71
CA ASN A 22 10.44 -4.61 -20.46
C ASN A 22 9.84 -5.03 -21.82
N GLY A 23 8.88 -4.27 -22.36
CA GLY A 23 8.32 -4.47 -23.69
C GLY A 23 7.37 -5.66 -23.81
N HIS A 24 6.79 -6.12 -22.69
CA HIS A 24 5.78 -7.16 -22.66
C HIS A 24 4.36 -6.57 -22.58
N ILE A 25 3.36 -7.39 -22.85
CA ILE A 25 1.94 -7.00 -22.79
C ILE A 25 1.28 -7.77 -21.65
N PRO A 26 1.10 -7.17 -20.46
CA PRO A 26 0.37 -7.80 -19.37
C PRO A 26 -1.14 -7.76 -19.62
N ILE A 27 -1.82 -8.80 -19.17
CA ILE A 27 -3.28 -8.90 -19.12
C ILE A 27 -3.63 -9.22 -17.68
N LEU A 28 -4.19 -8.24 -16.95
CA LEU A 28 -4.63 -8.44 -15.58
C LEU A 28 -6.06 -8.96 -15.56
N LEU A 29 -6.28 -9.99 -14.77
CA LEU A 29 -7.60 -10.54 -14.47
C LEU A 29 -7.89 -10.25 -13.01
N GLU A 30 -8.93 -9.46 -12.74
CA GLU A 30 -9.40 -9.11 -11.40
C GLU A 30 -10.87 -9.52 -11.25
N ALA A 31 -11.19 -10.12 -10.11
CA ALA A 31 -12.54 -10.59 -9.82
C ALA A 31 -13.48 -9.48 -9.33
N ARG A 32 -12.92 -8.38 -8.83
CA ARG A 32 -13.67 -7.22 -8.32
C ARG A 32 -13.65 -6.10 -9.35
N ASP A 33 -14.60 -5.22 -9.27
CA ASP A 33 -14.69 -3.98 -10.05
C ASP A 33 -13.76 -2.85 -9.54
N VAL A 34 -13.07 -3.09 -8.41
CA VAL A 34 -12.13 -2.16 -7.79
C VAL A 34 -10.73 -2.78 -7.77
N LEU A 35 -9.75 -2.06 -8.29
CA LEU A 35 -8.34 -2.45 -8.29
C LEU A 35 -7.65 -2.10 -6.97
N GLY A 36 -6.49 -2.69 -6.70
CA GLY A 36 -5.65 -2.38 -5.54
C GLY A 36 -5.66 -3.45 -4.45
N GLY A 37 -6.63 -4.37 -4.45
CA GLY A 37 -6.70 -5.45 -3.45
C GLY A 37 -6.84 -4.89 -2.03
N LYS A 38 -5.88 -5.15 -1.13
CA LYS A 38 -5.90 -4.68 0.26
C LYS A 38 -5.60 -3.18 0.43
N VAL A 39 -5.18 -2.49 -0.61
CA VAL A 39 -4.98 -1.03 -0.61
C VAL A 39 -5.99 -0.33 -1.52
N ALA A 40 -7.08 -1.01 -1.85
CA ALA A 40 -8.11 -0.44 -2.69
C ALA A 40 -8.84 0.71 -2.00
N ALA A 41 -9.15 1.73 -2.79
CA ALA A 41 -10.02 2.83 -2.40
C ALA A 41 -11.06 3.06 -3.51
N TRP A 42 -12.26 3.43 -3.12
CA TRP A 42 -13.36 3.74 -4.06
C TRP A 42 -14.28 4.80 -3.48
N LYS A 43 -15.10 5.36 -4.34
CA LYS A 43 -16.17 6.25 -3.90
C LYS A 43 -17.47 5.49 -3.78
N ASP A 44 -18.29 5.87 -2.79
CA ASP A 44 -19.68 5.42 -2.70
C ASP A 44 -20.62 6.26 -3.58
N GLU A 45 -21.90 6.01 -3.44
CA GLU A 45 -22.96 6.72 -4.20
C GLU A 45 -23.05 8.21 -3.84
N ASP A 46 -22.65 8.59 -2.62
CA ASP A 46 -22.63 9.97 -2.13
C ASP A 46 -21.31 10.70 -2.50
N GLY A 47 -20.33 9.98 -3.06
CA GLY A 47 -19.05 10.51 -3.50
C GLY A 47 -17.97 10.53 -2.42
N ASP A 48 -18.24 9.93 -1.27
CA ASP A 48 -17.27 9.78 -0.18
C ASP A 48 -16.27 8.67 -0.46
N TRP A 49 -15.02 8.88 -0.03
CA TRP A 49 -13.97 7.89 -0.21
C TRP A 49 -14.00 6.82 0.87
N TYR A 50 -14.00 5.57 0.44
CA TYR A 50 -13.81 4.39 1.29
C TYR A 50 -12.49 3.72 0.96
N GLU A 51 -11.79 3.29 2.00
CA GLU A 51 -10.53 2.54 1.91
C GLU A 51 -10.67 1.20 2.62
N THR A 52 -10.00 0.17 2.11
CA THR A 52 -10.02 -1.16 2.75
C THR A 52 -9.27 -1.21 4.06
N GLY A 53 -8.53 -0.18 4.40
CA GLY A 53 -7.78 -0.07 5.64
C GLY A 53 -6.83 1.12 5.63
N LEU A 54 -6.13 1.29 6.73
CA LEU A 54 -5.15 2.35 6.88
C LEU A 54 -3.93 2.09 5.98
N HIS A 55 -3.64 3.00 5.07
CA HIS A 55 -2.51 2.91 4.15
C HIS A 55 -1.25 3.46 4.81
N ILE A 56 -0.59 2.63 5.59
CA ILE A 56 0.67 2.96 6.26
C ILE A 56 1.80 2.13 5.65
N PHE A 57 2.90 2.79 5.34
CA PHE A 57 4.14 2.15 4.92
C PHE A 57 5.26 2.49 5.88
N PHE A 58 6.16 1.54 6.08
CA PHE A 58 7.35 1.75 6.89
C PHE A 58 8.52 2.14 5.99
N GLY A 59 9.40 3.00 6.49
CA GLY A 59 10.65 3.35 5.81
C GLY A 59 11.56 2.15 5.52
N ALA A 60 11.27 1.01 6.16
CA ALA A 60 11.97 -0.27 5.94
C ALA A 60 11.47 -1.07 4.72
N TYR A 61 10.60 -0.50 3.88
CA TYR A 61 10.09 -1.15 2.67
C TYR A 61 10.77 -0.60 1.40
N PRO A 62 12.03 -0.96 1.13
CA PRO A 62 12.83 -0.33 0.07
C PRO A 62 12.21 -0.51 -1.32
N ASN A 63 11.63 -1.67 -1.60
CA ASN A 63 11.01 -1.94 -2.90
C ASN A 63 9.74 -1.09 -3.12
N MET A 64 8.97 -0.83 -2.05
CA MET A 64 7.80 0.02 -2.15
C MET A 64 8.20 1.49 -2.35
N LEU A 65 9.21 1.96 -1.64
CA LEU A 65 9.75 3.31 -1.82
C LEU A 65 10.31 3.50 -3.22
N GLN A 66 11.02 2.49 -3.75
CA GLN A 66 11.50 2.51 -5.13
C GLN A 66 10.34 2.59 -6.12
N LEU A 67 9.25 1.82 -5.92
CA LEU A 67 8.07 1.88 -6.76
C LEU A 67 7.42 3.26 -6.74
N PHE A 68 7.29 3.90 -5.58
CA PHE A 68 6.75 5.26 -5.46
C PHE A 68 7.60 6.29 -6.23
N LYS A 69 8.92 6.14 -6.17
CA LYS A 69 9.84 6.96 -6.95
C LYS A 69 9.66 6.75 -8.45
N GLU A 70 9.57 5.51 -8.91
CA GLU A 70 9.35 5.18 -10.32
C GLU A 70 8.00 5.65 -10.85
N LEU A 71 7.00 5.78 -9.98
CA LEU A 71 5.67 6.32 -10.30
C LEU A 71 5.57 7.84 -10.16
N ASP A 72 6.65 8.50 -9.70
CA ASP A 72 6.70 9.95 -9.45
C ASP A 72 5.59 10.45 -8.50
N ILE A 73 5.40 9.70 -7.40
CA ILE A 73 4.38 10.00 -6.37
C ILE A 73 4.96 10.21 -4.98
N GLU A 74 6.26 10.42 -4.86
CA GLU A 74 6.94 10.63 -3.58
C GLU A 74 6.44 11.89 -2.85
N ASP A 75 6.03 12.91 -3.58
CA ASP A 75 5.46 14.15 -3.06
C ASP A 75 4.11 13.97 -2.35
N ARG A 76 3.44 12.84 -2.60
CA ARG A 76 2.18 12.47 -1.93
C ARG A 76 2.39 11.72 -0.62
N LEU A 77 3.62 11.38 -0.28
CA LEU A 77 3.97 10.67 0.94
C LEU A 77 4.10 11.65 2.11
N GLN A 78 3.40 11.38 3.20
CA GLN A 78 3.54 12.13 4.44
C GLN A 78 4.38 11.35 5.42
N TRP A 79 5.60 11.80 5.71
CA TRP A 79 6.46 11.24 6.71
C TRP A 79 6.05 11.71 8.10
N LYS A 80 5.76 10.78 8.99
CA LYS A 80 5.40 11.06 10.38
C LYS A 80 6.08 10.09 11.33
N SER A 81 6.49 10.61 12.47
CA SER A 81 6.86 9.75 13.61
C SER A 81 5.60 9.24 14.27
N HIS A 82 5.56 7.97 14.55
CA HIS A 82 4.44 7.32 15.21
C HIS A 82 4.94 6.51 16.41
N SER A 83 4.23 6.59 17.51
CA SER A 83 4.51 5.79 18.70
C SER A 83 3.40 4.76 18.88
N MET A 84 3.78 3.50 18.97
CA MET A 84 2.89 2.42 19.36
C MET A 84 3.09 2.12 20.84
N ILE A 85 2.02 2.15 21.61
CA ILE A 85 2.03 1.88 23.05
C ILE A 85 1.25 0.59 23.28
N PHE A 86 1.92 -0.37 23.91
CA PHE A 86 1.33 -1.63 24.35
C PHE A 86 1.21 -1.63 25.86
N ASN A 87 -0.01 -1.57 26.36
CA ASN A 87 -0.29 -1.70 27.78
C ASN A 87 -0.18 -3.16 28.23
N GLN A 88 0.30 -3.37 29.46
CA GLN A 88 0.31 -4.68 30.10
C GLN A 88 -0.88 -4.79 31.05
N PRO A 89 -1.96 -5.49 30.68
CA PRO A 89 -3.20 -5.51 31.48
C PRO A 89 -3.03 -6.08 32.87
N SER A 90 -2.06 -7.00 33.08
CA SER A 90 -1.74 -7.60 34.37
C SER A 90 -1.01 -6.67 35.35
N GLU A 91 -0.44 -5.57 34.83
CA GLU A 91 0.32 -4.59 35.60
C GLU A 91 -0.08 -3.18 35.20
N PRO A 92 -1.17 -2.63 35.76
CA PRO A 92 -1.66 -1.30 35.42
C PRO A 92 -0.57 -0.23 35.57
N GLY A 93 -0.40 0.61 34.55
CA GLY A 93 0.64 1.63 34.47
C GLY A 93 1.96 1.18 33.86
N THR A 94 2.11 -0.11 33.55
CA THR A 94 3.25 -0.65 32.80
C THR A 94 2.93 -0.69 31.31
N TYR A 95 3.83 -0.17 30.49
CA TYR A 95 3.66 -0.19 29.03
C TYR A 95 5.01 -0.29 28.32
N SER A 96 4.97 -0.82 27.10
CA SER A 96 6.09 -0.76 26.16
C SER A 96 5.77 0.26 25.07
N ARG A 97 6.77 1.04 24.68
CA ARG A 97 6.65 2.03 23.62
C ARG A 97 7.63 1.71 22.49
N PHE A 98 7.12 1.78 21.26
CA PHE A 98 7.92 1.67 20.04
C PHE A 98 7.71 2.95 19.23
N ASP A 99 8.80 3.65 18.93
CA ASP A 99 8.77 4.81 18.04
C ASP A 99 9.16 4.36 16.63
N LEU A 100 8.28 4.63 15.66
CA LEU A 100 8.40 4.21 14.29
C LEU A 100 8.35 5.42 13.36
N SER A 101 9.19 5.42 12.34
CA SER A 101 9.03 6.33 11.21
C SER A 101 8.06 5.71 10.22
N LEU A 102 6.88 6.29 10.09
CA LEU A 102 5.83 5.84 9.19
C LEU A 102 5.67 6.81 8.03
N ILE A 103 5.27 6.26 6.88
CA ILE A 103 4.85 7.02 5.72
C ILE A 103 3.35 6.81 5.57
N HIS A 104 2.61 7.92 5.51
CA HIS A 104 1.20 7.92 5.13
C HIS A 104 1.07 8.41 3.69
N ILE A 105 0.13 7.85 2.98
CA ILE A 105 -0.29 8.32 1.66
C ILE A 105 -1.62 9.04 1.82
#